data_5d51ece922b53a1e23efcce4c539d328
#
_entry.id   5d51ece922b53a1e23efcce4c539d328
#
_cell.length_a   1.000
_cell.length_b   1.000
_cell.length_c   1.000
_cell.angle_alpha   90.00
_cell.angle_beta   90.00
_cell.angle_gamma   90.00
#
_symmetry.space_group_name_H-M   'P 1'
#
loop_
_entity.id
_entity.type
_entity.pdbx_description
1 polymer ?
#
loop_
_entity_poly.entity_id
_entity_poly.type
_entity_poly.pdbx_seq_one_letter_code
_entity_poly.pdbx_strand_id
1 'polypeptide(L)'
;MLEQPLSVLSPWLDMLTRARLDVVADLEAQRHRRFIKTHTPLDGLPLDASVTYLCVGRDPRDVALSMDNHRENIDFAAFLAARNAAALVDGITPEPVTPPPWADSEWQRFWLWVDDDTPPTESASSLLRTLRHLQTFWDAPEGADVVMLHFDDLRADLEGQMRALADRLAITVPEQRWPELVHAATFEDMRARAALTAPDVQSGIWRDNERFFHRGTSGQWRDLLDDDDLERYRTRAKAIGPSDVIDWVHRGSL
;
A
#
# COMPACT_ATOMS: atom_id res chain seq x y z
N MET A 1 -6.48 10.14 19.77
CA MET A 1 -6.42 10.80 18.44
C MET A 1 -4.98 10.98 18.03
N LEU A 2 -4.68 11.01 16.72
CA LEU A 2 -3.35 11.33 16.24
C LEU A 2 -3.04 12.81 16.54
N GLU A 3 -1.90 13.07 17.16
CA GLU A 3 -1.40 14.44 17.45
C GLU A 3 -0.41 14.92 16.37
N GLN A 4 0.07 13.97 15.55
CA GLN A 4 1.04 14.20 14.49
C GLN A 4 0.61 13.44 13.23
N PRO A 5 1.12 13.82 12.05
CA PRO A 5 0.91 13.05 10.82
C PRO A 5 1.32 11.59 10.97
N LEU A 6 0.54 10.70 10.39
CA LEU A 6 0.82 9.26 10.41
C LEU A 6 2.21 8.94 9.84
N SER A 7 2.66 9.70 8.85
CA SER A 7 4.00 9.58 8.25
C SER A 7 5.15 9.92 9.20
N VAL A 8 4.88 10.63 10.30
CA VAL A 8 5.85 10.89 11.38
C VAL A 8 5.86 9.73 12.37
N LEU A 9 4.66 9.21 12.72
CA LEU A 9 4.52 8.09 13.67
C LEU A 9 4.97 6.77 13.06
N SER A 10 4.74 6.58 11.77
CA SER A 10 5.11 5.40 10.98
C SER A 10 5.87 5.86 9.72
N PRO A 11 7.14 6.20 9.82
CA PRO A 11 7.93 6.63 8.69
C PRO A 11 7.97 5.58 7.59
N TRP A 12 7.91 6.03 6.35
CA TRP A 12 7.95 5.16 5.18
C TRP A 12 9.40 5.00 4.72
N LEU A 13 9.97 3.81 4.95
CA LEU A 13 11.40 3.55 4.80
C LEU A 13 11.91 3.70 3.36
N ASP A 14 11.13 3.25 2.39
CA ASP A 14 11.49 3.22 0.97
C ASP A 14 10.78 4.32 0.16
N MET A 15 10.27 5.36 0.83
CA MET A 15 9.69 6.51 0.15
C MET A 15 10.76 7.36 -0.51
N LEU A 16 10.66 7.52 -1.82
CA LEU A 16 11.68 8.21 -2.62
C LEU A 16 11.76 9.73 -2.38
N THR A 17 10.77 10.32 -1.74
CA THR A 17 10.65 11.78 -1.48
C THR A 17 11.35 12.24 -0.21
N ARG A 18 11.95 11.31 0.55
CA ARG A 18 12.73 11.59 1.75
C ARG A 18 14.09 10.88 1.70
N ALA A 19 15.13 11.55 2.19
CA ALA A 19 16.44 10.94 2.31
C ALA A 19 16.40 9.76 3.30
N ARG A 20 17.02 8.64 2.95
CA ARG A 20 17.03 7.44 3.82
C ARG A 20 17.69 7.69 5.16
N LEU A 21 18.75 8.49 5.17
CA LEU A 21 19.44 8.85 6.42
C LEU A 21 18.52 9.60 7.37
N ASP A 22 17.68 10.50 6.88
CA ASP A 22 16.70 11.24 7.69
C ASP A 22 15.61 10.30 8.24
N VAL A 23 15.10 9.38 7.40
CA VAL A 23 14.10 8.38 7.84
C VAL A 23 14.67 7.46 8.91
N VAL A 24 15.90 6.99 8.76
CA VAL A 24 16.57 6.15 9.74
C VAL A 24 16.79 6.91 11.06
N ALA A 25 17.24 8.18 11.00
CA ALA A 25 17.42 9.02 12.18
C ALA A 25 16.09 9.23 12.93
N ASP A 26 14.98 9.49 12.22
CA ASP A 26 13.66 9.61 12.83
C ASP A 26 13.22 8.30 13.50
N LEU A 27 13.44 7.15 12.86
CA LEU A 27 13.14 5.84 13.44
C LEU A 27 13.99 5.55 14.69
N GLU A 28 15.27 5.90 14.70
CA GLU A 28 16.15 5.73 15.86
C GLU A 28 15.78 6.65 17.03
N ALA A 29 15.25 7.84 16.74
CA ALA A 29 14.80 8.78 17.76
C ALA A 29 13.50 8.36 18.45
N GLN A 30 12.71 7.46 17.86
CA GLN A 30 11.44 7.00 18.43
C GLN A 30 11.64 6.26 19.76
N ARG A 31 10.79 6.55 20.75
CA ARG A 31 10.81 5.94 22.09
C ARG A 31 9.68 4.92 22.32
N HIS A 32 8.75 4.82 21.38
CA HIS A 32 7.66 3.85 21.38
C HIS A 32 7.98 2.64 20.47
N ARG A 33 7.13 1.61 20.47
CA ARG A 33 7.20 0.52 19.48
C ARG A 33 7.16 1.12 18.07
N ARG A 34 8.12 0.76 17.24
CA ARG A 34 8.22 1.27 15.88
C ARG A 34 7.24 0.54 14.96
N PHE A 35 6.56 1.30 14.12
CA PHE A 35 5.76 0.83 13.00
C PHE A 35 6.39 1.41 11.75
N ILE A 36 7.02 0.55 10.95
CA ILE A 36 7.76 0.96 9.75
C ILE A 36 6.92 0.60 8.54
N LYS A 37 6.57 1.59 7.72
CA LYS A 37 5.92 1.34 6.45
C LYS A 37 6.95 1.07 5.36
N THR A 38 6.67 0.08 4.50
CA THR A 38 7.49 -0.24 3.32
C THR A 38 6.63 -0.84 2.23
N HIS A 39 7.06 -0.71 0.96
CA HIS A 39 6.55 -1.47 -0.18
C HIS A 39 7.57 -2.50 -0.67
N THR A 40 8.66 -2.69 0.07
CA THR A 40 9.64 -3.73 -0.23
C THR A 40 9.01 -5.11 0.01
N PRO A 41 9.07 -6.05 -0.93
CA PRO A 41 8.63 -7.42 -0.73
C PRO A 41 9.43 -8.10 0.38
N LEU A 42 8.88 -9.15 1.00
CA LEU A 42 9.48 -9.78 2.19
C LEU A 42 10.89 -10.30 1.93
N ASP A 43 11.16 -10.82 0.74
CA ASP A 43 12.48 -11.33 0.33
C ASP A 43 13.53 -10.22 0.11
N GLY A 44 13.13 -8.95 0.12
CA GLY A 44 13.99 -7.77 0.13
C GLY A 44 14.18 -7.14 1.51
N LEU A 45 13.54 -7.68 2.56
CA LEU A 45 13.64 -7.19 3.92
C LEU A 45 14.59 -8.04 4.78
N PRO A 46 15.31 -7.44 5.75
CA PRO A 46 15.99 -8.23 6.77
C PRO A 46 14.95 -8.97 7.61
N LEU A 47 15.11 -10.28 7.78
CA LEU A 47 14.22 -11.07 8.63
C LEU A 47 14.77 -11.11 10.05
N ASP A 48 13.94 -10.74 11.02
CA ASP A 48 14.27 -10.75 12.45
C ASP A 48 13.10 -11.36 13.23
N ALA A 49 13.38 -12.35 14.08
CA ALA A 49 12.38 -13.06 14.87
C ALA A 49 11.63 -12.17 15.88
N SER A 50 12.15 -10.97 16.19
CA SER A 50 11.46 -9.99 17.05
C SER A 50 10.52 -9.06 16.30
N VAL A 51 10.47 -9.17 14.97
CA VAL A 51 9.66 -8.30 14.09
C VAL A 51 8.46 -9.07 13.54
N THR A 52 7.27 -8.49 13.69
CA THR A 52 6.06 -8.97 13.01
C THR A 52 5.89 -8.20 11.71
N TYR A 53 5.79 -8.93 10.60
CA TYR A 53 5.61 -8.40 9.25
C TYR A 53 4.14 -8.42 8.88
N LEU A 54 3.53 -7.26 8.62
CA LEU A 54 2.13 -7.16 8.26
C LEU A 54 2.00 -6.91 6.75
N CYS A 55 1.28 -7.78 6.05
CA CYS A 55 0.97 -7.61 4.64
C CYS A 55 -0.54 -7.45 4.46
N VAL A 56 -0.96 -6.41 3.73
CA VAL A 56 -2.36 -6.16 3.44
C VAL A 56 -2.63 -6.43 1.97
N GLY A 57 -3.45 -7.45 1.68
CA GLY A 57 -3.92 -7.75 0.33
C GLY A 57 -5.29 -7.13 0.04
N ARG A 58 -5.55 -6.91 -1.23
CA ARG A 58 -6.82 -6.44 -1.77
C ARG A 58 -7.00 -6.98 -3.17
N ASP A 59 -8.24 -7.16 -3.63
CA ASP A 59 -8.54 -7.54 -5.01
C ASP A 59 -7.72 -6.69 -6.00
N PRO A 60 -6.83 -7.28 -6.81
CA PRO A 60 -5.95 -6.53 -7.68
C PRO A 60 -6.70 -5.71 -8.73
N ARG A 61 -7.92 -6.08 -9.09
CA ARG A 61 -8.77 -5.30 -10.01
C ARG A 61 -9.12 -3.94 -9.38
N ASP A 62 -9.43 -3.91 -8.09
CA ASP A 62 -9.65 -2.67 -7.33
C ASP A 62 -8.33 -1.92 -7.04
N VAL A 63 -7.21 -2.64 -6.93
CA VAL A 63 -5.89 -2.02 -6.79
C VAL A 63 -5.54 -1.23 -8.05
N ALA A 64 -5.77 -1.78 -9.24
CA ALA A 64 -5.53 -1.10 -10.52
C ALA A 64 -6.25 0.25 -10.59
N LEU A 65 -7.56 0.26 -10.27
CA LEU A 65 -8.38 1.48 -10.25
C LEU A 65 -7.93 2.49 -9.17
N SER A 66 -7.52 1.97 -8.02
CA SER A 66 -6.98 2.81 -6.95
C SER A 66 -5.66 3.46 -7.36
N MET A 67 -4.77 2.73 -8.03
CA MET A 67 -3.49 3.26 -8.53
C MET A 67 -3.69 4.30 -9.63
N ASP A 68 -4.70 4.13 -10.47
CA ASP A 68 -5.09 5.13 -11.47
C ASP A 68 -5.48 6.46 -10.79
N ASN A 69 -6.36 6.40 -9.78
CA ASN A 69 -6.73 7.58 -8.98
C ASN A 69 -5.53 8.23 -8.26
N HIS A 70 -4.61 7.42 -7.71
CA HIS A 70 -3.41 7.95 -7.08
C HIS A 70 -2.55 8.72 -8.08
N ARG A 71 -2.36 8.17 -9.28
CA ARG A 71 -1.57 8.81 -10.35
C ARG A 71 -2.16 10.16 -10.76
N GLU A 72 -3.48 10.27 -10.87
CA GLU A 72 -4.16 11.52 -11.15
C GLU A 72 -3.97 12.57 -10.04
N ASN A 73 -3.89 12.12 -8.78
CA ASN A 73 -3.76 12.99 -7.61
C ASN A 73 -2.32 13.40 -7.30
N ILE A 74 -1.31 12.73 -7.87
CA ILE A 74 0.09 13.11 -7.69
C ILE A 74 0.42 14.36 -8.52
N ASP A 75 1.02 15.36 -7.88
CA ASP A 75 1.77 16.41 -8.55
C ASP A 75 3.16 15.85 -8.93
N PHE A 76 3.29 15.45 -10.18
CA PHE A 76 4.51 14.80 -10.66
C PHE A 76 5.73 15.72 -10.60
N ALA A 77 5.56 17.03 -10.79
CA ALA A 77 6.67 17.99 -10.68
C ALA A 77 7.15 18.11 -9.23
N ALA A 78 6.23 18.20 -8.27
CA ALA A 78 6.53 18.20 -6.84
C ALA A 78 7.20 16.88 -6.41
N PHE A 79 6.67 15.74 -6.89
CA PHE A 79 7.27 14.42 -6.64
C PHE A 79 8.72 14.34 -7.14
N LEU A 80 9.00 14.75 -8.38
CA LEU A 80 10.35 14.73 -8.94
C LEU A 80 11.29 15.67 -8.17
N ALA A 81 10.82 16.86 -7.80
CA ALA A 81 11.62 17.81 -7.02
C ALA A 81 12.01 17.22 -5.66
N ALA A 82 11.05 16.64 -4.92
CA ALA A 82 11.29 16.02 -3.62
C ALA A 82 12.22 14.79 -3.75
N ARG A 83 11.97 13.92 -4.73
CA ARG A 83 12.81 12.76 -5.04
C ARG A 83 14.27 13.14 -5.32
N ASN A 84 14.46 14.13 -6.19
CA ASN A 84 15.80 14.54 -6.57
C ASN A 84 16.54 15.19 -5.39
N ALA A 85 15.86 15.98 -4.58
CA ALA A 85 16.43 16.55 -3.37
C ALA A 85 16.85 15.46 -2.36
N ALA A 86 15.99 14.46 -2.12
CA ALA A 86 16.29 13.34 -1.25
C ALA A 86 17.48 12.50 -1.75
N ALA A 87 17.52 12.20 -3.05
CA ALA A 87 18.62 11.46 -3.67
C ALA A 87 19.97 12.17 -3.49
N LEU A 88 20.02 13.50 -3.66
CA LEU A 88 21.24 14.27 -3.48
C LEU A 88 21.74 14.24 -2.03
N VAL A 89 20.85 14.28 -1.05
CA VAL A 89 21.21 14.12 0.38
C VAL A 89 21.81 12.75 0.65
N ASP A 90 21.26 11.71 0.03
CA ASP A 90 21.78 10.32 0.11
C ASP A 90 23.04 10.09 -0.74
N GLY A 91 23.58 11.12 -1.42
CA GLY A 91 24.76 11.01 -2.28
C GLY A 91 24.50 10.27 -3.60
N ILE A 92 23.25 10.18 -4.03
CA ILE A 92 22.80 9.50 -5.25
C ILE A 92 22.52 10.54 -6.33
N THR A 93 23.09 10.33 -7.53
CA THR A 93 22.72 11.14 -8.70
C THR A 93 21.36 10.65 -9.21
N PRO A 94 20.29 11.49 -9.18
CA PRO A 94 18.98 11.06 -9.62
C PRO A 94 18.95 10.85 -11.14
N GLU A 95 18.49 9.68 -11.56
CA GLU A 95 18.22 9.40 -12.97
C GLU A 95 16.98 10.17 -13.46
N PRO A 96 16.98 10.66 -14.71
CA PRO A 96 15.79 11.27 -15.30
C PRO A 96 14.62 10.28 -15.32
N VAL A 97 13.45 10.73 -14.87
CA VAL A 97 12.22 9.95 -14.92
C VAL A 97 11.23 10.65 -15.84
N THR A 98 10.77 9.92 -16.85
CA THR A 98 9.66 10.36 -17.71
C THR A 98 8.37 9.68 -17.23
N PRO A 99 7.29 10.44 -17.02
CA PRO A 99 6.01 9.83 -16.71
C PRO A 99 5.63 8.84 -17.82
N PRO A 100 5.13 7.65 -17.49
CA PRO A 100 4.62 6.74 -18.50
C PRO A 100 3.44 7.42 -19.23
N PRO A 101 3.20 7.08 -20.51
CA PRO A 101 2.10 7.66 -21.27
C PRO A 101 0.77 7.44 -20.55
N TRP A 102 -0.13 8.42 -20.66
CA TRP A 102 -1.47 8.36 -20.10
C TRP A 102 -2.45 7.93 -21.17
N ALA A 103 -3.08 6.78 -21.01
CA ALA A 103 -4.14 6.36 -21.92
C ALA A 103 -5.46 7.10 -21.61
N ASP A 104 -6.25 7.38 -22.64
CA ASP A 104 -7.43 8.24 -22.52
C ASP A 104 -8.56 7.60 -21.71
N SER A 105 -8.74 6.27 -21.79
CA SER A 105 -9.82 5.58 -21.08
C SER A 105 -9.31 4.82 -19.85
N GLU A 106 -10.14 4.77 -18.80
CA GLU A 106 -9.88 3.99 -17.59
C GLU A 106 -9.70 2.50 -17.92
N TRP A 107 -10.47 1.97 -18.86
CA TRP A 107 -10.35 0.60 -19.37
C TRP A 107 -8.97 0.34 -19.98
N GLN A 108 -8.45 1.24 -20.82
CA GLN A 108 -7.11 1.10 -21.40
C GLN A 108 -6.03 1.16 -20.32
N ARG A 109 -6.16 2.05 -19.33
CA ARG A 109 -5.21 2.17 -18.22
C ARG A 109 -5.20 0.93 -17.32
N PHE A 110 -6.39 0.34 -17.09
CA PHE A 110 -6.53 -0.94 -16.40
C PHE A 110 -5.74 -2.04 -17.10
N TRP A 111 -5.90 -2.19 -18.41
CA TRP A 111 -5.20 -3.23 -19.18
C TRP A 111 -3.71 -2.97 -19.31
N LEU A 112 -3.28 -1.72 -19.43
CA LEU A 112 -1.84 -1.39 -19.36
C LEU A 112 -1.22 -1.84 -18.04
N TRP A 113 -1.94 -1.72 -16.93
CA TRP A 113 -1.49 -2.17 -15.61
C TRP A 113 -1.50 -3.71 -15.48
N VAL A 114 -2.53 -4.37 -16.03
CA VAL A 114 -2.67 -5.85 -16.00
C VAL A 114 -1.64 -6.54 -16.87
N ASP A 115 -1.38 -6.01 -18.05
CA ASP A 115 -0.50 -6.62 -19.06
C ASP A 115 0.97 -6.17 -18.94
N ASP A 116 1.29 -5.31 -17.97
CA ASP A 116 2.66 -4.86 -17.73
C ASP A 116 3.55 -6.03 -17.25
N ASP A 117 4.48 -6.45 -18.13
CA ASP A 117 5.47 -7.50 -17.89
C ASP A 117 6.83 -6.95 -17.39
N THR A 118 6.91 -5.66 -17.08
CA THR A 118 8.11 -5.07 -16.48
C THR A 118 8.47 -5.85 -15.21
N PRO A 119 9.74 -6.25 -15.02
CA PRO A 119 10.16 -6.97 -13.83
C PRO A 119 9.68 -6.29 -12.54
N PRO A 120 9.19 -7.04 -11.53
CA PRO A 120 8.66 -6.45 -10.29
C PRO A 120 9.60 -5.49 -9.56
N THR A 121 10.91 -5.65 -9.76
CA THR A 121 11.96 -4.78 -9.21
C THR A 121 12.09 -3.43 -9.94
N GLU A 122 11.57 -3.33 -11.15
CA GLU A 122 11.66 -2.15 -12.03
C GLU A 122 10.30 -1.45 -12.20
N SER A 123 9.19 -2.21 -12.08
CA SER A 123 7.84 -1.67 -12.18
C SER A 123 7.46 -0.88 -10.91
N ALA A 124 6.86 0.28 -11.08
CA ALA A 124 6.30 1.04 -9.97
C ALA A 124 4.99 0.40 -9.46
N SER A 125 4.17 -0.14 -10.36
CA SER A 125 2.89 -0.78 -10.05
C SER A 125 2.39 -1.57 -11.26
N SER A 126 2.08 -2.87 -11.06
CA SER A 126 1.48 -3.76 -12.05
C SER A 126 0.81 -4.94 -11.37
N LEU A 127 0.00 -5.70 -12.10
CA LEU A 127 -0.56 -6.97 -11.60
C LEU A 127 0.55 -7.93 -11.19
N LEU A 128 1.56 -8.10 -12.05
CA LEU A 128 2.71 -8.96 -11.81
C LEU A 128 3.45 -8.57 -10.52
N ARG A 129 3.74 -7.27 -10.34
CA ARG A 129 4.38 -6.76 -9.12
C ARG A 129 3.50 -7.01 -7.88
N THR A 130 2.21 -6.76 -7.97
CA THR A 130 1.26 -6.94 -6.85
C THR A 130 1.20 -8.39 -6.40
N LEU A 131 1.02 -9.33 -7.33
CA LEU A 131 0.96 -10.76 -7.01
C LEU A 131 2.32 -11.27 -6.48
N ARG A 132 3.44 -10.83 -7.08
CA ARG A 132 4.78 -11.19 -6.59
C ARG A 132 5.04 -10.67 -5.18
N HIS A 133 4.64 -9.45 -4.89
CA HIS A 133 4.76 -8.88 -3.54
C HIS A 133 4.00 -9.73 -2.51
N LEU A 134 2.72 -10.03 -2.77
CA LEU A 134 1.91 -10.86 -1.89
C LEU A 134 2.49 -12.27 -1.72
N GLN A 135 2.98 -12.86 -2.81
CA GLN A 135 3.61 -14.18 -2.79
C GLN A 135 4.80 -14.25 -1.84
N THR A 136 5.65 -13.21 -1.77
CA THR A 136 6.81 -13.23 -0.87
C THR A 136 6.44 -13.32 0.61
N PHE A 137 5.29 -12.76 1.00
CA PHE A 137 4.76 -12.89 2.36
C PHE A 137 4.00 -14.20 2.56
N TRP A 138 3.32 -14.69 1.52
CA TRP A 138 2.62 -15.98 1.53
C TRP A 138 3.58 -17.15 1.72
N ASP A 139 4.68 -17.13 0.97
CA ASP A 139 5.76 -18.12 1.00
C ASP A 139 6.83 -17.80 2.06
N ALA A 140 6.46 -17.05 3.11
CA ALA A 140 7.41 -16.63 4.14
C ALA A 140 8.20 -17.82 4.69
N PRO A 141 9.53 -17.68 4.89
CA PRO A 141 10.34 -18.75 5.43
C PRO A 141 9.93 -19.11 6.86
N GLU A 142 10.20 -20.36 7.27
CA GLU A 142 9.95 -20.82 8.62
C GLU A 142 10.66 -19.92 9.65
N GLY A 143 9.91 -19.50 10.68
CA GLY A 143 10.38 -18.59 11.73
C GLY A 143 10.17 -17.10 11.46
N ALA A 144 9.75 -16.71 10.26
CA ALA A 144 9.28 -15.34 10.02
C ALA A 144 7.88 -15.14 10.61
N ASP A 145 7.71 -14.09 11.41
CA ASP A 145 6.42 -13.74 12.00
C ASP A 145 5.61 -12.87 11.06
N VAL A 146 4.82 -13.49 10.17
CA VAL A 146 4.01 -12.82 9.15
C VAL A 146 2.53 -12.87 9.49
N VAL A 147 1.83 -11.75 9.32
CA VAL A 147 0.38 -11.62 9.41
C VAL A 147 -0.16 -11.11 8.08
N MET A 148 -0.99 -11.93 7.45
CA MET A 148 -1.71 -11.55 6.23
C MET A 148 -3.08 -10.98 6.59
N LEU A 149 -3.36 -9.75 6.17
CA LEU A 149 -4.64 -9.06 6.36
C LEU A 149 -5.30 -8.86 5.00
N HIS A 150 -6.61 -9.01 4.94
CA HIS A 150 -7.34 -8.71 3.71
C HIS A 150 -8.19 -7.45 3.88
N PHE A 151 -8.17 -6.58 2.88
CA PHE A 151 -8.91 -5.31 2.90
C PHE A 151 -10.41 -5.49 3.14
N ASP A 152 -11.02 -6.53 2.56
CA ASP A 152 -12.44 -6.80 2.74
C ASP A 152 -12.79 -7.29 4.15
N ASP A 153 -11.89 -7.99 4.83
CA ASP A 153 -12.08 -8.37 6.23
C ASP A 153 -12.05 -7.14 7.13
N LEU A 154 -11.08 -6.24 6.89
CA LEU A 154 -10.99 -4.96 7.59
C LEU A 154 -12.27 -4.12 7.40
N ARG A 155 -12.85 -4.16 6.20
CA ARG A 155 -14.11 -3.46 5.92
C ARG A 155 -15.33 -4.10 6.55
N ALA A 156 -15.37 -5.44 6.59
CA ALA A 156 -16.51 -6.18 7.12
C ALA A 156 -16.59 -6.13 8.65
N ASP A 157 -15.42 -6.18 9.32
CA ASP A 157 -15.31 -6.19 10.78
C ASP A 157 -14.03 -5.47 11.22
N LEU A 158 -14.04 -4.13 11.14
CA LEU A 158 -12.87 -3.33 11.51
C LEU A 158 -12.47 -3.53 12.98
N GLU A 159 -13.43 -3.54 13.90
CA GLU A 159 -13.15 -3.71 15.32
C GLU A 159 -12.57 -5.10 15.63
N GLY A 160 -13.16 -6.15 15.10
CA GLY A 160 -12.66 -7.52 15.30
C GLY A 160 -11.25 -7.70 14.75
N GLN A 161 -10.97 -7.18 13.56
CA GLN A 161 -9.62 -7.21 12.97
C GLN A 161 -8.60 -6.40 13.77
N MET A 162 -8.98 -5.22 14.26
CA MET A 162 -8.11 -4.40 15.10
C MET A 162 -7.81 -5.09 16.45
N ARG A 163 -8.80 -5.73 17.07
CA ARG A 163 -8.62 -6.49 18.31
C ARG A 163 -7.71 -7.69 18.10
N ALA A 164 -7.95 -8.48 17.07
CA ALA A 164 -7.12 -9.64 16.72
C ALA A 164 -5.66 -9.23 16.46
N LEU A 165 -5.46 -8.11 15.74
CA LEU A 165 -4.13 -7.58 15.50
C LEU A 165 -3.46 -7.06 16.79
N ALA A 166 -4.19 -6.39 17.66
CA ALA A 166 -3.66 -5.92 18.94
C ALA A 166 -3.20 -7.11 19.82
N ASP A 167 -4.02 -8.17 19.91
CA ASP A 167 -3.67 -9.41 20.61
C ASP A 167 -2.42 -10.06 20.02
N ARG A 168 -2.37 -10.19 18.69
CA ARG A 168 -1.21 -10.75 17.97
C ARG A 168 0.08 -9.97 18.21
N LEU A 169 -0.02 -8.65 18.32
CA LEU A 169 1.11 -7.74 18.60
C LEU A 169 1.38 -7.55 20.10
N ALA A 170 0.66 -8.23 20.98
CA ALA A 170 0.72 -8.05 22.44
C ALA A 170 0.53 -6.57 22.84
N ILE A 171 -0.41 -5.87 22.20
CA ILE A 171 -0.80 -4.50 22.53
C ILE A 171 -2.06 -4.52 23.40
N THR A 172 -1.91 -4.14 24.64
CA THR A 172 -3.05 -4.04 25.57
C THR A 172 -3.78 -2.72 25.37
N VAL A 173 -5.05 -2.79 24.99
CA VAL A 173 -5.92 -1.63 24.83
C VAL A 173 -7.02 -1.68 25.86
N PRO A 174 -7.19 -0.62 26.71
CA PRO A 174 -8.31 -0.54 27.64
C PRO A 174 -9.66 -0.58 26.88
N GLU A 175 -10.62 -1.36 27.39
CA GLU A 175 -11.90 -1.60 26.71
C GLU A 175 -12.63 -0.30 26.31
N GLN A 176 -12.53 0.71 27.18
CA GLN A 176 -13.16 2.01 26.98
C GLN A 176 -12.58 2.82 25.80
N ARG A 177 -11.37 2.43 25.32
CA ARG A 177 -10.69 3.13 24.22
C ARG A 177 -11.06 2.58 22.84
N TRP A 178 -11.60 1.36 22.78
CA TRP A 178 -11.91 0.71 21.50
C TRP A 178 -12.85 1.51 20.60
N PRO A 179 -13.98 2.07 21.09
CA PRO A 179 -14.88 2.85 20.23
C PRO A 179 -14.20 4.05 19.57
N GLU A 180 -13.34 4.75 20.31
CA GLU A 180 -12.56 5.90 19.79
C GLU A 180 -11.54 5.45 18.75
N LEU A 181 -10.81 4.37 19.00
CA LEU A 181 -9.77 3.86 18.11
C LEU A 181 -10.36 3.31 16.81
N VAL A 182 -11.45 2.55 16.91
CA VAL A 182 -12.17 2.02 15.75
C VAL A 182 -12.72 3.16 14.90
N HIS A 183 -13.38 4.16 15.53
CA HIS A 183 -13.86 5.34 14.82
C HIS A 183 -12.72 6.07 14.09
N ALA A 184 -11.57 6.25 14.74
CA ALA A 184 -10.41 6.91 14.18
C ALA A 184 -9.79 6.16 12.98
N ALA A 185 -10.06 4.87 12.84
CA ALA A 185 -9.60 4.02 11.74
C ALA A 185 -10.66 3.81 10.65
N THR A 186 -11.86 4.41 10.77
CA THR A 186 -12.85 4.38 9.69
C THR A 186 -12.37 5.19 8.49
N PHE A 187 -12.83 4.78 7.30
CA PHE A 187 -12.51 5.50 6.07
C PHE A 187 -12.95 6.96 6.12
N GLU A 188 -14.14 7.22 6.63
CA GLU A 188 -14.75 8.55 6.76
C GLU A 188 -13.93 9.46 7.68
N ASP A 189 -13.53 8.96 8.85
CA ASP A 189 -12.75 9.75 9.80
C ASP A 189 -11.32 9.97 9.30
N MET A 190 -10.69 8.95 8.69
CA MET A 190 -9.37 9.11 8.07
C MET A 190 -9.40 10.14 6.95
N ARG A 191 -10.43 10.13 6.10
CA ARG A 191 -10.61 11.13 5.04
C ARG A 191 -10.83 12.53 5.61
N ALA A 192 -11.68 12.67 6.61
CA ALA A 192 -11.93 13.95 7.27
C ALA A 192 -10.68 14.56 7.91
N ARG A 193 -9.70 13.71 8.25
CA ARG A 193 -8.41 14.11 8.81
C ARG A 193 -7.24 13.87 7.84
N ALA A 194 -7.48 13.99 6.55
CA ALA A 194 -6.50 13.65 5.50
C ALA A 194 -5.15 14.37 5.67
N ALA A 195 -5.14 15.58 6.24
CA ALA A 195 -3.91 16.29 6.57
C ALA A 195 -3.01 15.57 7.61
N LEU A 196 -3.56 14.61 8.37
CA LEU A 196 -2.81 13.79 9.33
C LEU A 196 -2.69 12.33 8.87
N THR A 197 -3.63 11.83 8.08
CA THR A 197 -3.77 10.40 7.78
C THR A 197 -3.33 10.01 6.38
N ALA A 198 -3.33 10.95 5.40
CA ALA A 198 -2.76 10.67 4.09
C ALA A 198 -1.23 10.45 4.22
N PRO A 199 -0.65 9.52 3.42
CA PRO A 199 0.77 9.26 3.49
C PRO A 199 1.56 10.45 2.91
N ASP A 200 2.73 10.69 3.51
CA ASP A 200 3.71 11.67 3.02
C ASP A 200 3.15 13.09 2.77
N VAL A 201 2.21 13.52 3.61
CA VAL A 201 1.62 14.88 3.53
C VAL A 201 2.65 16.00 3.59
N GLN A 202 3.83 15.74 4.16
CA GLN A 202 4.88 16.73 4.35
C GLN A 202 5.64 17.04 3.05
N SER A 203 5.71 16.12 2.11
CA SER A 203 6.41 16.33 0.82
C SER A 203 5.59 17.16 -0.17
N GLY A 204 4.30 17.37 0.08
CA GLY A 204 3.42 18.15 -0.79
C GLY A 204 3.18 17.54 -2.17
N ILE A 205 3.35 16.22 -2.30
CA ILE A 205 3.19 15.51 -3.59
C ILE A 205 1.73 15.26 -3.97
N TRP A 206 0.79 15.38 -3.04
CA TRP A 206 -0.62 15.22 -3.33
C TRP A 206 -1.24 16.56 -3.73
N ARG A 207 -1.96 16.59 -4.84
CA ARG A 207 -2.74 17.77 -5.25
C ARG A 207 -3.85 18.06 -4.24
N ASP A 208 -4.41 16.97 -3.67
CA ASP A 208 -5.47 17.00 -2.66
C ASP A 208 -5.32 15.79 -1.72
N ASN A 209 -5.09 16.05 -0.44
CA ASN A 209 -4.95 15.00 0.56
C ASN A 209 -6.25 14.21 0.78
N GLU A 210 -7.43 14.84 0.69
CA GLU A 210 -8.72 14.15 0.82
C GLU A 210 -8.99 13.22 -0.36
N ARG A 211 -8.55 13.61 -1.55
CA ARG A 211 -8.67 12.80 -2.76
C ARG A 211 -7.83 11.52 -2.71
N PHE A 212 -6.80 11.46 -1.83
CA PHE A 212 -6.09 10.22 -1.54
C PHE A 212 -7.06 9.13 -1.06
N PHE A 213 -8.07 9.49 -0.26
CA PHE A 213 -9.15 8.63 0.17
C PHE A 213 -10.30 8.66 -0.85
N HIS A 214 -10.17 7.86 -1.93
CA HIS A 214 -11.09 7.95 -3.07
C HIS A 214 -12.50 7.44 -2.71
N ARG A 215 -12.72 6.12 -2.68
CA ARG A 215 -14.05 5.52 -2.45
C ARG A 215 -14.14 4.63 -1.20
N GLY A 216 -13.04 3.97 -0.82
CA GLY A 216 -13.02 3.05 0.32
C GLY A 216 -13.89 1.79 0.15
N THR A 217 -14.23 1.42 -1.10
CA THR A 217 -15.13 0.31 -1.43
C THR A 217 -14.43 -0.76 -2.25
N SER A 218 -14.98 -1.97 -2.27
CA SER A 218 -14.55 -3.08 -3.13
C SER A 218 -15.52 -3.31 -4.27
N GLY A 219 -15.03 -3.96 -5.34
CA GLY A 219 -15.84 -4.34 -6.49
C GLY A 219 -16.10 -3.20 -7.48
N GLN A 220 -15.31 -2.13 -7.45
CA GLN A 220 -15.43 -1.00 -8.39
C GLN A 220 -15.19 -1.42 -9.84
N TRP A 221 -14.39 -2.45 -10.05
CA TRP A 221 -14.10 -3.02 -11.36
C TRP A 221 -15.33 -3.57 -12.09
N ARG A 222 -16.43 -3.85 -11.38
CA ARG A 222 -17.69 -4.35 -11.99
C ARG A 222 -18.37 -3.33 -12.90
N ASP A 223 -18.09 -2.04 -12.68
CA ASP A 223 -18.61 -0.96 -13.52
C ASP A 223 -17.75 -0.77 -14.79
N LEU A 224 -16.55 -1.35 -14.83
CA LEU A 224 -15.57 -1.16 -15.90
C LEU A 224 -15.39 -2.39 -16.81
N LEU A 225 -15.46 -3.60 -16.24
CA LEU A 225 -15.10 -4.85 -16.90
C LEU A 225 -16.36 -5.67 -17.22
N ASP A 226 -16.46 -6.14 -18.46
CA ASP A 226 -17.46 -7.11 -18.89
C ASP A 226 -17.00 -8.58 -18.69
N ASP A 227 -17.82 -9.54 -19.12
CA ASP A 227 -17.53 -10.95 -18.95
C ASP A 227 -16.29 -11.40 -19.74
N ASP A 228 -16.06 -10.85 -20.93
CA ASP A 228 -14.88 -11.15 -21.76
C ASP A 228 -13.61 -10.58 -21.11
N ASP A 229 -13.69 -9.38 -20.57
CA ASP A 229 -12.62 -8.76 -19.78
C ASP A 229 -12.28 -9.61 -18.54
N LEU A 230 -13.30 -10.12 -17.84
CA LEU A 230 -13.09 -10.96 -16.65
C LEU A 230 -12.43 -12.30 -17.00
N GLU A 231 -12.78 -12.92 -18.12
CA GLU A 231 -12.13 -14.16 -18.58
C GLU A 231 -10.67 -13.91 -19.00
N ARG A 232 -10.41 -12.80 -19.72
CA ARG A 232 -9.05 -12.37 -20.06
C ARG A 232 -8.22 -12.12 -18.81
N TYR A 233 -8.76 -11.37 -17.85
CA TYR A 233 -8.09 -11.09 -16.57
C TYR A 233 -7.77 -12.38 -15.81
N ARG A 234 -8.73 -13.29 -15.69
CA ARG A 234 -8.58 -14.60 -15.03
C ARG A 234 -7.46 -15.41 -15.66
N THR A 235 -7.41 -15.47 -16.99
CA THR A 235 -6.36 -16.15 -17.73
C THR A 235 -4.99 -15.55 -17.44
N ARG A 236 -4.90 -14.22 -17.46
CA ARG A 236 -3.66 -13.50 -17.16
C ARG A 236 -3.20 -13.73 -15.72
N ALA A 237 -4.07 -13.56 -14.72
CA ALA A 237 -3.73 -13.74 -13.32
C ALA A 237 -3.19 -15.16 -13.04
N LYS A 238 -3.86 -16.20 -13.60
CA LYS A 238 -3.42 -17.60 -13.47
C LYS A 238 -2.09 -17.91 -14.14
N ALA A 239 -1.73 -17.15 -15.17
CA ALA A 239 -0.46 -17.33 -15.86
C ALA A 239 0.74 -16.76 -15.08
N ILE A 240 0.52 -15.78 -14.16
CA ILE A 240 1.61 -15.03 -13.53
C ILE A 240 1.67 -15.18 -12.01
N GLY A 241 0.69 -15.80 -11.38
CA GLY A 241 0.66 -15.97 -9.91
C GLY A 241 0.29 -17.38 -9.47
N PRO A 242 0.67 -17.80 -8.25
CA PRO A 242 0.27 -19.07 -7.67
C PRO A 242 -1.22 -19.08 -7.35
N SER A 243 -1.87 -20.25 -7.52
CA SER A 243 -3.34 -20.38 -7.40
C SER A 243 -3.87 -20.00 -6.03
N ASP A 244 -3.18 -20.37 -4.96
CA ASP A 244 -3.57 -20.11 -3.58
C ASP A 244 -3.51 -18.61 -3.21
N VAL A 245 -2.48 -17.90 -3.66
CA VAL A 245 -2.40 -16.43 -3.53
C VAL A 245 -3.51 -15.75 -4.32
N ILE A 246 -3.76 -16.22 -5.55
CA ILE A 246 -4.81 -15.71 -6.42
C ILE A 246 -6.18 -15.92 -5.77
N ASP A 247 -6.48 -17.13 -5.30
CA ASP A 247 -7.75 -17.44 -4.65
C ASP A 247 -7.97 -16.61 -3.38
N TRP A 248 -6.90 -16.44 -2.59
CA TRP A 248 -6.98 -15.63 -1.37
C TRP A 248 -7.24 -14.15 -1.67
N VAL A 249 -6.50 -13.55 -2.60
CA VAL A 249 -6.59 -12.10 -2.85
C VAL A 249 -7.88 -11.70 -3.55
N HIS A 250 -8.48 -12.61 -4.34
CA HIS A 250 -9.77 -12.40 -5.01
C HIS A 250 -10.97 -12.91 -4.20
N ARG A 251 -10.76 -13.53 -3.04
CA ARG A 251 -11.83 -14.14 -2.23
C ARG A 251 -12.69 -15.13 -3.02
N GLY A 252 -12.07 -15.91 -3.91
CA GLY A 252 -12.77 -16.85 -4.77
C GLY A 252 -13.68 -16.23 -5.83
N SER A 253 -13.57 -14.92 -6.07
CA SER A 253 -14.38 -14.19 -7.08
C SER A 253 -13.65 -14.01 -8.42
N LEU A 254 -12.64 -14.84 -8.68
CA LEU A 254 -11.88 -14.82 -9.93
C LEU A 254 -12.62 -15.53 -11.06
#